data_37bdf73e0af12b1950726ea7f3edc401
#
_entry.id   37bdf73e0af12b1950726ea7f3edc401
#
_cell.length_a   1.000
_cell.length_b   1.000
_cell.length_c   1.000
_cell.angle_alpha   90.00
_cell.angle_beta   90.00
_cell.angle_gamma   90.00
#
_symmetry.space_group_name_H-M   'P 1'
#
loop_
_entity.id
_entity.type
_entity.pdbx_description
1 polymer ?
#
loop_
_entity_poly.entity_id
_entity_poly.type
_entity_poly.pdbx_seq_one_letter_code
_entity_poly.pdbx_strand_id
1 'polypeptide(L)'
;MRPAFAIMVMLTATQAAARPVDLFGGAPSCLPPVRPLLPISADLLREYRAELGAEFSEYFDLAGAYLRCLEAAGAATRQEIDAAIADYERLRGENPS
;
A
#
# COMPACT_ATOMS: atom_id res chain seq x y z
N MET A 1 -56.57 15.94 3.40
CA MET A 1 -55.59 15.76 2.75
C MET A 1 -54.38 15.63 3.45
N ARG A 2 -53.62 14.79 3.12
CA ARG A 2 -52.50 14.61 3.75
C ARG A 2 -51.39 14.68 2.89
N PRO A 3 -50.40 15.31 3.18
CA PRO A 3 -49.24 15.39 2.33
C PRO A 3 -48.54 14.06 2.28
N ALA A 4 -48.22 13.70 1.13
CA ALA A 4 -47.44 12.53 0.96
C ALA A 4 -46.04 12.86 1.36
N PHE A 5 -45.56 12.22 2.37
CA PHE A 5 -44.21 12.44 2.74
C PHE A 5 -43.36 11.57 1.93
N ALA A 6 -42.69 12.15 1.02
CA ALA A 6 -41.65 11.43 0.35
C ALA A 6 -40.53 11.29 1.32
N ILE A 7 -40.44 10.15 1.87
CA ILE A 7 -39.33 9.87 2.72
C ILE A 7 -38.16 9.67 1.82
N MET A 8 -37.35 10.68 1.76
CA MET A 8 -36.15 10.53 1.04
C MET A 8 -35.22 9.65 1.84
N VAL A 9 -35.23 8.43 1.47
CA VAL A 9 -34.24 7.56 2.05
C VAL A 9 -32.93 7.91 1.37
N MET A 10 -32.15 8.65 2.08
CA MET A 10 -30.86 8.92 1.59
C MET A 10 -30.09 7.64 1.72
N LEU A 11 -30.02 6.94 0.65
CA LEU A 11 -29.09 5.85 0.59
C LEU A 11 -27.73 6.45 0.50
N THR A 12 -27.15 6.68 1.60
CA THR A 12 -25.74 6.91 1.61
C THR A 12 -25.13 5.59 1.24
N ALA A 13 -24.83 5.43 0.01
CA ALA A 13 -24.01 4.33 -0.38
C ALA A 13 -22.68 4.57 0.27
N THR A 14 -22.50 3.93 1.38
CA THR A 14 -21.17 3.84 1.89
C THR A 14 -20.42 3.03 0.87
N GLN A 15 -19.80 3.71 0.00
CA GLN A 15 -18.87 3.03 -0.82
C GLN A 15 -17.76 2.64 0.07
N ALA A 16 -17.81 1.44 0.53
CA ALA A 16 -16.64 0.83 1.07
C ALA A 16 -15.57 1.03 0.02
N ALA A 17 -14.60 1.84 0.35
CA ALA A 17 -13.46 2.02 -0.51
C ALA A 17 -13.07 0.65 -1.00
N ALA A 18 -13.18 0.44 -2.28
CA ALA A 18 -12.82 -0.81 -2.86
C ALA A 18 -11.38 -1.05 -2.56
N ARG A 19 -11.14 -1.74 -1.50
CA ARG A 19 -9.80 -2.22 -1.25
C ARG A 19 -9.54 -3.23 -2.33
N PRO A 20 -8.43 -3.08 -3.05
CA PRO A 20 -8.09 -4.11 -4.00
C PRO A 20 -8.06 -5.42 -3.24
N VAL A 21 -8.82 -6.36 -3.73
CA VAL A 21 -8.84 -7.68 -3.12
C VAL A 21 -7.44 -8.20 -3.26
N ASP A 22 -6.79 -8.29 -2.13
CA ASP A 22 -5.46 -8.83 -2.13
C ASP A 22 -5.60 -10.34 -2.20
N LEU A 23 -5.40 -10.88 -3.36
CA LEU A 23 -5.51 -12.31 -3.57
C LEU A 23 -4.42 -13.08 -2.85
N PHE A 24 -3.44 -12.39 -2.31
CA PHE A 24 -2.30 -13.04 -1.70
C PHE A 24 -2.18 -12.81 -0.20
N GLY A 25 -3.29 -12.56 0.48
CA GLY A 25 -3.23 -12.59 1.92
C GLY A 25 -3.04 -11.29 2.64
N GLY A 26 -3.33 -10.18 2.04
CA GLY A 26 -3.38 -8.92 2.76
C GLY A 26 -2.06 -8.23 2.98
N ALA A 27 -1.03 -8.60 2.24
CA ALA A 27 0.23 -7.88 2.31
C ALA A 27 0.06 -6.47 1.75
N PRO A 28 0.60 -5.44 2.42
CA PRO A 28 0.45 -4.09 1.91
C PRO A 28 1.15 -3.92 0.57
N SER A 29 0.50 -3.12 -0.27
CA SER A 29 1.05 -2.79 -1.56
C SER A 29 2.04 -1.66 -1.37
N CYS A 30 3.28 -1.90 -1.67
CA CYS A 30 4.33 -0.90 -1.53
C CYS A 30 4.66 -0.28 -2.88
N LEU A 31 4.57 1.03 -2.96
CA LEU A 31 4.87 1.74 -4.20
C LEU A 31 6.23 2.42 -4.10
N PRO A 32 7.17 2.09 -4.98
CA PRO A 32 8.47 2.73 -4.93
C PRO A 32 8.36 4.20 -5.32
N PRO A 33 9.10 5.08 -4.66
CA PRO A 33 9.11 6.48 -5.04
C PRO A 33 9.93 6.69 -6.30
N VAL A 34 9.66 7.79 -6.97
CA VAL A 34 10.39 8.14 -8.19
C VAL A 34 11.54 9.05 -7.83
N ARG A 35 12.74 8.67 -8.23
CA ARG A 35 13.93 9.47 -7.95
C ARG A 35 13.89 10.76 -8.76
N PRO A 36 14.10 11.94 -8.12
CA PRO A 36 14.16 13.18 -8.87
C PRO A 36 15.32 13.19 -9.84
N LEU A 37 15.13 13.87 -10.95
CA LEU A 37 16.17 14.01 -11.94
C LEU A 37 16.83 15.39 -11.80
N LEU A 38 18.16 15.40 -11.90
CA LEU A 38 18.88 16.66 -11.87
C LEU A 38 19.07 17.20 -13.27
N PRO A 39 18.98 18.53 -13.45
CA PRO A 39 19.31 19.11 -14.73
C PRO A 39 20.80 18.94 -15.02
N ILE A 40 21.12 18.84 -16.30
CA ILE A 40 22.51 18.68 -16.72
C ILE A 40 23.29 19.97 -16.55
N SER A 41 22.61 21.11 -16.73
CA SER A 41 23.26 22.42 -16.67
C SER A 41 23.62 22.82 -15.25
N ALA A 42 24.85 23.19 -15.02
CA ALA A 42 25.28 23.69 -13.72
C ALA A 42 24.56 24.98 -13.32
N ASP A 43 24.20 25.79 -14.29
CA ASP A 43 23.47 27.03 -14.02
C ASP A 43 22.06 26.74 -13.51
N LEU A 44 21.37 25.76 -14.10
CA LEU A 44 20.05 25.37 -13.64
C LEU A 44 20.12 24.70 -12.27
N LEU A 45 21.16 23.95 -12.00
CA LEU A 45 21.36 23.37 -10.67
C LEU A 45 21.44 24.46 -9.60
N ARG A 46 22.18 25.53 -9.88
CA ARG A 46 22.30 26.62 -8.93
C ARG A 46 21.01 27.41 -8.80
N GLU A 47 20.32 27.62 -9.91
CA GLU A 47 19.10 28.40 -9.92
C GLU A 47 17.98 27.69 -9.14
N TYR A 48 17.86 26.39 -9.31
CA TYR A 48 16.79 25.62 -8.69
C TYR A 48 17.24 24.79 -7.51
N ARG A 49 18.35 25.16 -6.90
CA ARG A 49 18.93 24.38 -5.81
C ARG A 49 17.95 24.13 -4.66
N ALA A 50 17.21 25.15 -4.26
CA ALA A 50 16.29 25.03 -3.14
C ALA A 50 15.12 24.09 -3.48
N GLU A 51 14.56 24.27 -4.68
CA GLU A 51 13.43 23.44 -5.12
C GLU A 51 13.86 21.99 -5.31
N LEU A 52 15.03 21.78 -5.90
CA LEU A 52 15.57 20.44 -6.09
C LEU A 52 15.88 19.77 -4.75
N GLY A 53 16.42 20.54 -3.82
CA GLY A 53 16.68 20.04 -2.48
C GLY A 53 15.42 19.58 -1.79
N ALA A 54 14.33 20.32 -1.95
CA ALA A 54 13.04 19.95 -1.38
C ALA A 54 12.52 18.66 -2.02
N GLU A 55 12.67 18.52 -3.33
CA GLU A 55 12.24 17.30 -4.02
C GLU A 55 13.03 16.08 -3.55
N PHE A 56 14.33 16.23 -3.35
CA PHE A 56 15.15 15.13 -2.85
C PHE A 56 14.80 14.78 -1.41
N SER A 57 14.52 15.80 -0.58
CA SER A 57 14.10 15.55 0.78
C SER A 57 12.80 14.74 0.84
N GLU A 58 11.85 15.11 0.00
CA GLU A 58 10.60 14.36 -0.11
C GLU A 58 10.85 12.95 -0.59
N TYR A 59 11.73 12.80 -1.59
CA TYR A 59 12.07 11.48 -2.10
C TYR A 59 12.65 10.58 -1.00
N PHE A 60 13.55 11.12 -0.18
CA PHE A 60 14.15 10.31 0.90
C PHE A 60 13.11 9.91 1.93
N ASP A 61 12.16 10.77 2.25
CA ASP A 61 11.07 10.42 3.16
C ASP A 61 10.20 9.31 2.57
N LEU A 62 9.88 9.41 1.30
CA LEU A 62 9.08 8.39 0.63
C LEU A 62 9.84 7.08 0.48
N ALA A 63 11.15 7.16 0.23
CA ALA A 63 11.96 5.96 0.13
C ALA A 63 12.03 5.23 1.47
N GLY A 64 12.15 5.98 2.57
CA GLY A 64 12.10 5.39 3.89
C GLY A 64 10.78 4.71 4.18
N ALA A 65 9.68 5.36 3.81
CA ALA A 65 8.35 4.78 3.97
C ALA A 65 8.18 3.52 3.12
N TYR A 66 8.73 3.53 1.91
CA TYR A 66 8.69 2.37 1.05
C TYR A 66 9.43 1.18 1.66
N LEU A 67 10.62 1.43 2.21
CA LEU A 67 11.39 0.37 2.85
C LEU A 67 10.66 -0.21 4.08
N ARG A 68 10.02 0.66 4.88
CA ARG A 68 9.22 0.17 6.00
C ARG A 68 8.03 -0.65 5.53
N CYS A 69 7.43 -0.26 4.43
CA CYS A 69 6.33 -1.01 3.83
C CYS A 69 6.81 -2.40 3.41
N LEU A 70 7.97 -2.48 2.76
CA LEU A 70 8.54 -3.77 2.35
C LEU A 70 8.84 -4.66 3.55
N GLU A 71 9.34 -4.08 4.64
CA GLU A 71 9.59 -4.84 5.85
C GLU A 71 8.30 -5.40 6.44
N ALA A 72 7.24 -4.59 6.47
CA ALA A 72 5.96 -5.05 6.97
C ALA A 72 5.37 -6.13 6.07
N ALA A 73 5.49 -5.96 4.76
CA ALA A 73 5.00 -6.97 3.82
C ALA A 73 5.77 -8.27 3.98
N GLY A 74 7.09 -8.17 4.17
CA GLY A 74 7.91 -9.35 4.41
C GLY A 74 7.53 -10.09 5.68
N ALA A 75 7.27 -9.34 6.76
CA ALA A 75 6.85 -9.93 8.02
C ALA A 75 5.49 -10.63 7.88
N ALA A 76 4.55 -9.99 7.19
CA ALA A 76 3.24 -10.59 6.95
C ALA A 76 3.36 -11.88 6.14
N THR A 77 4.21 -11.86 5.12
CA THR A 77 4.42 -13.05 4.29
C THR A 77 5.05 -14.18 5.08
N ARG A 78 5.99 -13.87 5.96
CA ARG A 78 6.59 -14.92 6.81
C ARG A 78 5.55 -15.57 7.71
N GLN A 79 4.63 -14.77 8.25
CA GLN A 79 3.54 -15.32 9.06
C GLN A 79 2.64 -16.25 8.23
N GLU A 80 2.35 -15.85 7.01
CA GLU A 80 1.56 -16.69 6.12
C GLU A 80 2.27 -17.98 5.76
N ILE A 81 3.57 -17.93 5.56
CA ILE A 81 4.36 -19.11 5.27
C ILE A 81 4.33 -20.07 6.47
N ASP A 82 4.48 -19.53 7.67
CA ASP A 82 4.44 -20.36 8.87
C ASP A 82 3.09 -21.05 9.03
N ALA A 83 2.02 -20.30 8.78
CA ALA A 83 0.67 -20.88 8.84
C ALA A 83 0.49 -21.96 7.77
N ALA A 84 1.00 -21.70 6.57
CA ALA A 84 0.90 -22.68 5.49
C ALA A 84 1.70 -23.94 5.79
N ILE A 85 2.86 -23.81 6.42
CA ILE A 85 3.66 -24.96 6.81
C ILE A 85 2.88 -25.80 7.85
N ALA A 86 2.28 -25.14 8.83
CA ALA A 86 1.50 -25.84 9.84
C ALA A 86 0.32 -26.59 9.20
N ASP A 87 -0.35 -25.94 8.26
CA ASP A 87 -1.47 -26.57 7.56
C ASP A 87 -1.00 -27.75 6.72
N TYR A 88 0.13 -27.59 6.06
CA TYR A 88 0.68 -28.65 5.23
C TYR A 88 1.08 -29.87 6.08
N GLU A 89 1.69 -29.63 7.22
CA GLU A 89 2.06 -30.71 8.12
C GLU A 89 0.83 -31.43 8.66
N ARG A 90 -0.24 -30.68 8.94
CA ARG A 90 -1.48 -31.30 9.38
C ARG A 90 -2.09 -32.14 8.27
N LEU A 91 -2.04 -31.65 7.05
CA LEU A 91 -2.54 -32.37 5.90
C LEU A 91 -1.80 -33.70 5.75
N ARG A 92 -0.48 -33.68 5.89
CA ARG A 92 0.33 -34.90 5.78
C ARG A 92 0.07 -35.85 6.92
N GLY A 93 -0.11 -35.34 8.13
CA GLY A 93 -0.34 -36.17 9.30
C GLY A 93 -1.72 -36.84 9.31
N GLU A 94 -2.70 -36.18 8.68
CA GLU A 94 -4.05 -36.71 8.63
C GLU A 94 -4.27 -37.63 7.46
N ASN A 95 -3.30 -37.82 6.63
CA ASN A 95 -3.43 -38.69 5.50
C ASN A 95 -2.94 -40.09 5.91
N PRO A 96 -3.84 -40.99 6.24
CA PRO A 96 -3.42 -42.34 6.60
C PRO A 96 -3.05 -43.02 5.31
N SER A 97 -1.85 -43.20 5.09
CA SER A 97 -1.41 -43.94 3.91
C SER A 97 -1.65 -45.43 4.10
#